data_29e844f4a4a29c789b94153425a38347
#
_entry.id   29e844f4a4a29c789b94153425a38347
#
_cell.length_a   1.000
_cell.length_b   1.000
_cell.length_c   1.000
_cell.angle_alpha   90.00
_cell.angle_beta   90.00
_cell.angle_gamma   90.00
#
_symmetry.space_group_name_H-M   'P 1'
#
loop_
_entity.id
_entity.type
_entity.pdbx_description
1 polymer ?
#
loop_
_entity_poly.entity_id
_entity_poly.type
_entity_poly.pdbx_seq_one_letter_code
_entity_poly.pdbx_strand_id
1 'polypeptide(L)'
;MSASQPLPLFHVVGFTGHRQLADPALIAAAVRDALTTLRREGPGEWIALSSVAAGSDLVFTKQALGLGLAWHCVLPLPAAEFKKDFSAEEWKQVEALLPEAEQVRVIAENGEREDAYLDAGMETVHACDVLLAVWNGEPARGKGGTADVIAYARELHKPLLIIDAATGTVRREQFERFERTDHELEFLNALKPSPERGDPAANVFGAPDVVFQFQQNADYAATHSAPHFRRLIGSTVLLHVIATLVAAAALAFELHVTLLPWVKLFCVVGALLVAIALRHYRAQHNWVRCRLAAELGRSSLATWGLPRAAVLFEDLELPEIRQLARSLQTLHRRAVAAKPVPMEEFKKLYLARRLDDQLGYYRKRLAQALPQLARLRLGFSVTTVLAIVCTAAYAVDHTWHLAWFPKLGEQWFYYFLPISLPVIAAAFMSLISINDLHRRVARYREMQHVLEGARKQIAFSQTWNSLERIVRRTEHALLQEVLEWHTLTSHLESH
;
A
#
# COMPACT_ATOMS: atom_id res chain seq x y z
N MET A 1 -7.54 26.73 -16.41
CA MET A 1 -7.62 25.60 -15.46
C MET A 1 -6.19 25.25 -15.08
N SER A 2 -5.73 25.58 -13.88
CA SER A 2 -4.37 25.20 -13.43
C SER A 2 -4.34 23.66 -13.33
N ALA A 3 -3.41 23.03 -14.04
CA ALA A 3 -3.14 21.61 -13.88
C ALA A 3 -2.77 21.36 -12.40
N SER A 4 -3.28 20.28 -11.80
CA SER A 4 -2.84 19.87 -10.47
C SER A 4 -1.34 19.62 -10.52
N GLN A 5 -0.58 20.18 -9.59
CA GLN A 5 0.83 19.84 -9.49
C GLN A 5 0.95 18.35 -9.16
N PRO A 6 1.84 17.59 -9.85
CA PRO A 6 2.08 16.20 -9.52
C PRO A 6 2.81 16.09 -8.18
N LEU A 7 2.63 14.96 -7.49
CA LEU A 7 3.48 14.61 -6.35
C LEU A 7 4.93 14.48 -6.83
N PRO A 8 5.90 15.09 -6.13
CA PRO A 8 7.30 15.03 -6.53
C PRO A 8 7.88 13.62 -6.36
N LEU A 9 8.78 13.25 -7.27
CA LEU A 9 9.61 12.06 -7.14
C LEU A 9 10.83 12.41 -6.30
N PHE A 10 11.13 11.60 -5.27
CA PHE A 10 12.29 11.76 -4.41
C PHE A 10 13.26 10.60 -4.58
N HIS A 11 14.47 10.91 -4.99
CA HIS A 11 15.59 9.98 -4.97
C HIS A 11 16.43 10.16 -3.72
N VAL A 12 16.97 9.08 -3.17
CA VAL A 12 17.85 9.11 -2.01
C VAL A 12 19.22 8.58 -2.38
N VAL A 13 20.24 9.40 -2.21
CA VAL A 13 21.63 8.96 -2.28
C VAL A 13 22.16 8.72 -0.88
N GLY A 14 22.41 7.43 -0.55
CA GLY A 14 23.06 7.02 0.70
C GLY A 14 24.56 7.18 0.59
N PHE A 15 25.23 7.36 1.73
CA PHE A 15 26.68 7.52 1.76
C PHE A 15 27.34 6.64 2.83
N THR A 16 28.52 6.12 2.50
CA THR A 16 29.46 5.49 3.43
C THR A 16 30.90 5.76 3.00
N GLY A 17 31.83 5.85 3.95
CA GLY A 17 33.22 6.02 3.54
C GLY A 17 34.23 6.08 4.68
N HIS A 18 35.51 6.22 4.33
CA HIS A 18 36.61 6.19 5.27
C HIS A 18 36.63 7.41 6.19
N ARG A 19 36.99 7.17 7.47
CA ARG A 19 37.18 8.24 8.45
C ARG A 19 38.45 9.06 8.22
N GLN A 20 39.49 8.46 7.61
CA GLN A 20 40.74 9.12 7.29
C GLN A 20 40.90 9.26 5.79
N LEU A 21 41.12 10.48 5.32
CA LEU A 21 41.33 10.82 3.93
C LEU A 21 42.74 11.39 3.73
N ALA A 22 43.48 10.88 2.74
CA ALA A 22 44.79 11.42 2.37
C ALA A 22 44.64 12.80 1.73
N ASP A 23 43.65 12.99 0.87
CA ASP A 23 43.37 14.27 0.23
C ASP A 23 41.86 14.57 0.30
N PRO A 24 41.40 15.29 1.33
CA PRO A 24 40.00 15.68 1.48
C PRO A 24 39.48 16.57 0.34
N ALA A 25 40.34 17.36 -0.31
CA ALA A 25 39.92 18.26 -1.38
C ALA A 25 39.61 17.48 -2.69
N LEU A 26 40.45 16.48 -3.01
CA LEU A 26 40.22 15.57 -4.12
C LEU A 26 38.90 14.82 -3.96
N ILE A 27 38.66 14.28 -2.77
CA ILE A 27 37.42 13.54 -2.48
C ILE A 27 36.19 14.47 -2.50
N ALA A 28 36.32 15.70 -2.00
CA ALA A 28 35.24 16.68 -2.08
C ALA A 28 34.84 17.01 -3.54
N ALA A 29 35.82 17.16 -4.43
CA ALA A 29 35.55 17.37 -5.84
C ALA A 29 34.85 16.14 -6.48
N ALA A 30 35.37 14.93 -6.23
CA ALA A 30 34.81 13.69 -6.75
C ALA A 30 33.37 13.46 -6.25
N VAL A 31 33.10 13.71 -4.96
CA VAL A 31 31.74 13.62 -4.39
C VAL A 31 30.79 14.64 -5.05
N ARG A 32 31.23 15.89 -5.21
CA ARG A 32 30.43 16.93 -5.85
C ARG A 32 30.08 16.58 -7.30
N ASP A 33 31.03 16.07 -8.04
CA ASP A 33 30.84 15.64 -9.43
C ASP A 33 29.90 14.45 -9.54
N ALA A 34 30.03 13.46 -8.64
CA ALA A 34 29.14 12.31 -8.54
C ALA A 34 27.69 12.74 -8.24
N LEU A 35 27.49 13.61 -7.25
CA LEU A 35 26.16 14.13 -6.89
C LEU A 35 25.56 14.97 -8.04
N THR A 36 26.34 15.80 -8.72
CA THR A 36 25.89 16.59 -9.86
C THR A 36 25.48 15.69 -11.02
N THR A 37 26.21 14.62 -11.25
CA THR A 37 25.90 13.64 -12.30
C THR A 37 24.62 12.89 -12.00
N LEU A 38 24.44 12.40 -10.75
CA LEU A 38 23.20 11.76 -10.31
C LEU A 38 21.97 12.65 -10.54
N ARG A 39 22.05 13.93 -10.18
CA ARG A 39 20.96 14.89 -10.38
C ARG A 39 20.59 15.12 -11.86
N ARG A 40 21.54 14.94 -12.77
CA ARG A 40 21.27 15.03 -14.22
C ARG A 40 20.65 13.75 -14.77
N GLU A 41 21.00 12.60 -14.22
CA GLU A 41 20.56 11.28 -14.67
C GLU A 41 19.17 10.89 -14.12
N GLY A 42 18.83 11.31 -12.89
CA GLY A 42 17.55 11.04 -12.24
C GLY A 42 16.73 12.31 -12.08
N PRO A 43 15.61 12.46 -12.81
CA PRO A 43 14.69 13.60 -12.62
C PRO A 43 14.05 13.53 -11.22
N GLY A 44 13.63 14.68 -10.71
CA GLY A 44 13.02 14.79 -9.38
C GLY A 44 13.94 15.43 -8.35
N GLU A 45 13.56 15.35 -7.11
CA GLU A 45 14.33 15.90 -5.99
C GLU A 45 15.25 14.83 -5.38
N TRP A 46 16.47 15.23 -5.03
CA TRP A 46 17.45 14.35 -4.41
C TRP A 46 17.63 14.68 -2.95
N ILE A 47 17.63 13.64 -2.12
CA ILE A 47 17.88 13.68 -0.68
C ILE A 47 19.20 12.97 -0.42
N ALA A 48 20.10 13.63 0.31
CA ALA A 48 21.32 13.02 0.80
C ALA A 48 21.05 12.31 2.14
N LEU A 49 21.52 11.07 2.27
CA LEU A 49 21.37 10.26 3.47
C LEU A 49 22.74 9.79 3.95
N SER A 50 23.17 10.22 5.10
CA SER A 50 24.46 9.81 5.65
C SER A 50 24.48 9.86 7.17
N SER A 51 25.44 9.15 7.76
CA SER A 51 25.93 9.49 9.09
C SER A 51 26.76 10.78 9.04
N VAL A 52 27.27 11.23 10.16
CA VAL A 52 28.23 12.34 10.29
C VAL A 52 29.53 11.85 10.92
N ALA A 53 29.97 10.65 10.55
CA ALA A 53 31.27 10.15 10.99
C ALA A 53 32.39 11.08 10.48
N ALA A 54 33.53 11.11 11.21
CA ALA A 54 34.67 11.90 10.79
C ALA A 54 35.15 11.49 9.38
N GLY A 55 35.76 12.42 8.66
CA GLY A 55 36.32 12.16 7.34
C GLY A 55 35.33 12.32 6.19
N SER A 56 35.12 11.26 5.40
CA SER A 56 34.37 11.33 4.14
C SER A 56 32.88 11.63 4.33
N ASP A 57 32.25 11.21 5.44
CA ASP A 57 30.84 11.53 5.72
C ASP A 57 30.63 13.04 5.86
N LEU A 58 31.53 13.73 6.61
CA LEU A 58 31.47 15.18 6.75
C LEU A 58 31.70 15.90 5.39
N VAL A 59 32.60 15.35 4.57
CA VAL A 59 32.85 15.87 3.20
C VAL A 59 31.59 15.72 2.35
N PHE A 60 30.98 14.53 2.34
CA PHE A 60 29.75 14.28 1.61
C PHE A 60 28.62 15.22 2.03
N THR A 61 28.36 15.32 3.35
CA THR A 61 27.30 16.16 3.89
C THR A 61 27.48 17.63 3.45
N LYS A 62 28.71 18.16 3.58
CA LYS A 62 29.02 19.54 3.15
C LYS A 62 28.80 19.75 1.66
N GLN A 63 29.20 18.78 0.80
CA GLN A 63 28.98 18.88 -0.63
C GLN A 63 27.50 18.78 -0.99
N ALA A 64 26.74 17.88 -0.35
CA ALA A 64 25.31 17.74 -0.55
C ALA A 64 24.54 19.01 -0.19
N LEU A 65 24.78 19.58 0.99
CA LEU A 65 24.21 20.85 1.43
C LEU A 65 24.62 22.01 0.52
N GLY A 66 25.89 22.07 0.11
CA GLY A 66 26.41 23.07 -0.83
C GLY A 66 25.80 23.00 -2.25
N LEU A 67 25.22 21.85 -2.62
CA LEU A 67 24.44 21.66 -3.85
C LEU A 67 22.92 21.89 -3.64
N GLY A 68 22.50 22.24 -2.40
CA GLY A 68 21.09 22.45 -2.05
C GLY A 68 20.26 21.17 -1.95
N LEU A 69 20.89 20.01 -1.69
CA LEU A 69 20.17 18.79 -1.38
C LEU A 69 19.65 18.86 0.06
N ALA A 70 18.43 18.40 0.27
CA ALA A 70 17.98 18.08 1.63
C ALA A 70 18.83 16.96 2.21
N TRP A 71 19.14 17.03 3.50
CA TRP A 71 19.97 16.04 4.14
C TRP A 71 19.25 15.35 5.30
N HIS A 72 19.25 14.02 5.29
CA HIS A 72 18.80 13.16 6.38
C HIS A 72 20.00 12.55 7.08
N CYS A 73 20.05 12.69 8.39
CA CYS A 73 21.13 12.18 9.23
C CYS A 73 20.72 10.87 9.91
N VAL A 74 21.57 9.85 9.77
CA VAL A 74 21.45 8.57 10.47
C VAL A 74 22.55 8.47 11.54
N LEU A 75 22.16 8.61 12.79
CA LEU A 75 23.08 8.45 13.91
C LEU A 75 23.04 7.00 14.40
N PRO A 76 24.20 6.31 14.50
CA PRO A 76 24.25 4.95 15.04
C PRO A 76 23.80 4.91 16.51
N LEU A 77 24.13 5.93 17.29
CA LEU A 77 23.86 6.07 18.71
C LEU A 77 23.32 7.48 19.01
N PRO A 78 22.68 7.71 20.17
CA PRO A 78 22.33 9.05 20.61
C PRO A 78 23.53 10.00 20.56
N ALA A 79 23.31 11.26 20.18
CA ALA A 79 24.39 12.22 19.93
C ALA A 79 25.40 12.34 21.08
N ALA A 80 24.95 12.26 22.34
CA ALA A 80 25.84 12.28 23.52
C ALA A 80 26.78 11.07 23.59
N GLU A 81 26.33 9.89 23.17
CA GLU A 81 27.17 8.69 23.10
C GLU A 81 28.05 8.69 21.86
N PHE A 82 27.50 9.11 20.71
CA PHE A 82 28.22 9.20 19.45
C PHE A 82 29.41 10.19 19.53
N LYS A 83 29.23 11.30 20.25
CA LYS A 83 30.29 12.30 20.52
C LYS A 83 31.58 11.71 21.06
N LYS A 84 31.51 10.62 21.81
CA LYS A 84 32.72 9.99 22.41
C LYS A 84 33.72 9.43 21.39
N ASP A 85 33.29 9.26 20.13
CA ASP A 85 34.14 8.74 19.04
C ASP A 85 34.85 9.83 18.24
N PHE A 86 34.77 11.08 18.69
CA PHE A 86 35.32 12.25 18.01
C PHE A 86 36.28 13.04 18.90
N SER A 87 37.23 13.66 18.25
CA SER A 87 37.97 14.76 18.88
C SER A 87 37.07 15.98 19.08
N ALA A 88 37.46 16.92 19.92
CA ALA A 88 36.68 18.15 20.14
C ALA A 88 36.47 18.97 18.86
N GLU A 89 37.47 19.01 17.99
CA GLU A 89 37.45 19.75 16.74
C GLU A 89 36.49 19.08 15.71
N GLU A 90 36.53 17.74 15.61
CA GLU A 90 35.64 16.99 14.74
C GLU A 90 34.20 17.13 15.22
N TRP A 91 33.94 17.00 16.53
CA TRP A 91 32.61 17.12 17.08
C TRP A 91 32.00 18.51 16.84
N LYS A 92 32.79 19.56 16.92
CA LYS A 92 32.35 20.92 16.60
C LYS A 92 31.81 21.04 15.17
N GLN A 93 32.40 20.31 14.21
CA GLN A 93 31.91 20.28 12.83
C GLN A 93 30.56 19.51 12.73
N VAL A 94 30.42 18.39 13.43
CA VAL A 94 29.19 17.62 13.54
C VAL A 94 28.08 18.48 14.16
N GLU A 95 28.36 19.14 15.26
CA GLU A 95 27.40 19.99 15.99
C GLU A 95 26.93 21.18 15.16
N ALA A 96 27.79 21.70 14.28
CA ALA A 96 27.41 22.76 13.34
C ALA A 96 26.52 22.25 12.18
N LEU A 97 26.62 20.99 11.77
CA LEU A 97 25.85 20.40 10.66
C LEU A 97 24.51 19.84 11.09
N LEU A 98 24.39 19.28 12.31
CA LEU A 98 23.16 18.63 12.75
C LEU A 98 21.88 19.50 12.63
N PRO A 99 21.90 20.82 12.90
CA PRO A 99 20.74 21.68 12.71
C PRO A 99 20.29 21.83 11.25
N GLU A 100 21.18 21.57 10.27
CA GLU A 100 20.88 21.64 8.84
C GLU A 100 20.16 20.38 8.33
N ALA A 101 20.09 19.32 9.16
CA ALA A 101 19.42 18.10 8.78
C ALA A 101 17.89 18.27 8.78
N GLU A 102 17.26 17.92 7.66
CA GLU A 102 15.78 17.85 7.57
C GLU A 102 15.22 16.74 8.47
N GLN A 103 16.02 15.69 8.71
CA GLN A 103 15.70 14.60 9.63
C GLN A 103 16.97 14.10 10.32
N VAL A 104 16.85 13.83 11.63
CA VAL A 104 17.85 13.06 12.38
C VAL A 104 17.19 11.82 12.94
N ARG A 105 17.74 10.64 12.61
CA ARG A 105 17.27 9.34 13.10
C ARG A 105 18.38 8.67 13.89
N VAL A 106 18.07 8.19 15.09
CA VAL A 106 18.97 7.40 15.93
C VAL A 106 18.56 5.93 15.75
N ILE A 107 19.54 5.06 15.43
CA ILE A 107 19.28 3.65 15.11
C ILE A 107 19.21 2.81 16.39
N ALA A 108 20.21 2.90 17.25
CA ALA A 108 20.25 2.16 18.50
C ALA A 108 20.22 3.12 19.70
N GLU A 109 19.27 2.94 20.60
CA GLU A 109 19.26 3.67 21.88
C GLU A 109 20.24 3.06 22.88
N ASN A 110 20.43 1.74 22.82
CA ASN A 110 21.32 0.94 23.67
C ASN A 110 21.88 -0.22 22.84
N GLY A 111 23.09 -0.70 23.17
CA GLY A 111 23.70 -1.85 22.50
C GLY A 111 25.21 -1.71 22.36
N GLU A 112 25.83 -2.72 21.74
CA GLU A 112 27.26 -2.67 21.41
C GLU A 112 27.48 -1.65 20.28
N ARG A 113 28.55 -0.86 20.42
CA ARG A 113 28.86 0.24 19.48
C ARG A 113 29.06 -0.25 18.05
N GLU A 114 29.76 -1.35 17.88
CA GLU A 114 30.05 -1.91 16.56
C GLU A 114 28.76 -2.38 15.86
N ASP A 115 27.81 -2.96 16.62
CA ASP A 115 26.50 -3.35 16.09
C ASP A 115 25.72 -2.13 15.65
N ALA A 116 25.68 -1.07 16.45
CA ALA A 116 24.99 0.17 16.08
C ALA A 116 25.56 0.82 14.82
N TYR A 117 26.88 0.74 14.58
CA TYR A 117 27.50 1.22 13.33
C TYR A 117 27.12 0.38 12.13
N LEU A 118 27.11 -0.95 12.28
CA LEU A 118 26.65 -1.85 11.23
C LEU A 118 25.18 -1.60 10.88
N ASP A 119 24.32 -1.52 11.89
CA ASP A 119 22.89 -1.26 11.72
C ASP A 119 22.61 0.07 11.02
N ALA A 120 23.38 1.13 11.37
CA ALA A 120 23.27 2.41 10.68
C ALA A 120 23.70 2.34 9.21
N GLY A 121 24.75 1.55 8.91
CA GLY A 121 25.17 1.26 7.54
C GLY A 121 24.10 0.48 6.76
N MET A 122 23.53 -0.56 7.36
CA MET A 122 22.45 -1.36 6.76
C MET A 122 21.22 -0.51 6.52
N GLU A 123 20.82 0.32 7.47
CA GLU A 123 19.69 1.25 7.31
C GLU A 123 19.92 2.24 6.16
N THR A 124 21.15 2.76 6.04
CA THR A 124 21.51 3.64 4.91
C THR A 124 21.34 2.93 3.57
N VAL A 125 21.75 1.66 3.46
CA VAL A 125 21.58 0.85 2.24
C VAL A 125 20.11 0.58 1.95
N HIS A 126 19.30 0.27 2.96
CA HIS A 126 17.86 0.03 2.78
C HIS A 126 17.14 1.29 2.29
N ALA A 127 17.42 2.43 2.90
CA ALA A 127 16.69 3.67 2.65
C ALA A 127 17.10 4.37 1.34
N CYS A 128 18.29 4.07 0.77
CA CYS A 128 18.77 4.74 -0.45
C CYS A 128 18.37 4.03 -1.74
N ASP A 129 18.34 4.78 -2.83
CA ASP A 129 18.18 4.28 -4.20
C ASP A 129 19.55 4.04 -4.87
N VAL A 130 20.54 4.83 -4.50
CA VAL A 130 21.94 4.73 -4.94
C VAL A 130 22.84 4.88 -3.71
N LEU A 131 23.80 3.99 -3.53
CA LEU A 131 24.83 4.16 -2.50
C LEU A 131 26.09 4.75 -3.12
N LEU A 132 26.53 5.89 -2.60
CA LEU A 132 27.82 6.50 -2.91
C LEU A 132 28.82 6.11 -1.81
N ALA A 133 29.97 5.57 -2.17
CA ALA A 133 30.97 5.11 -1.22
C ALA A 133 32.34 5.67 -1.51
N VAL A 134 33.10 6.07 -0.49
CA VAL A 134 34.54 6.40 -0.60
C VAL A 134 35.32 5.24 0.00
N TRP A 135 36.05 4.49 -0.84
CA TRP A 135 36.68 3.23 -0.45
C TRP A 135 38.04 3.02 -1.12
N ASN A 136 38.99 2.45 -0.40
CA ASN A 136 40.34 2.14 -0.88
C ASN A 136 40.52 0.69 -1.37
N GLY A 137 39.44 -0.10 -1.43
CA GLY A 137 39.49 -1.49 -1.84
C GLY A 137 39.87 -2.50 -0.75
N GLU A 138 40.24 -2.04 0.45
CA GLU A 138 40.67 -2.90 1.56
C GLU A 138 39.47 -3.44 2.37
N PRO A 139 39.62 -4.60 3.05
CA PRO A 139 38.61 -5.12 3.97
C PRO A 139 38.35 -4.14 5.13
N ALA A 140 37.18 -4.29 5.77
CA ALA A 140 36.81 -3.51 6.95
C ALA A 140 37.80 -3.78 8.11
N ARG A 141 38.16 -2.72 8.85
CA ARG A 141 39.04 -2.83 10.03
C ARG A 141 38.26 -3.19 11.30
N GLY A 142 36.94 -3.17 11.27
CA GLY A 142 36.01 -3.52 12.36
C GLY A 142 34.62 -3.69 11.80
N LYS A 143 33.70 -4.19 12.61
CA LYS A 143 32.30 -4.47 12.24
C LYS A 143 31.60 -3.15 11.86
N GLY A 144 30.86 -3.15 10.75
CA GLY A 144 30.16 -1.96 10.23
C GLY A 144 31.04 -0.96 9.49
N GLY A 145 32.24 -1.38 9.07
CA GLY A 145 33.11 -0.55 8.23
C GLY A 145 32.60 -0.40 6.81
N THR A 146 33.18 0.54 6.05
CA THR A 146 32.78 0.86 4.66
C THR A 146 32.73 -0.38 3.76
N ALA A 147 33.67 -1.32 3.91
CA ALA A 147 33.69 -2.55 3.11
C ALA A 147 32.48 -3.45 3.41
N ASP A 148 32.03 -3.55 4.66
CA ASP A 148 30.86 -4.34 5.06
C ASP A 148 29.57 -3.74 4.47
N VAL A 149 29.44 -2.42 4.53
CA VAL A 149 28.29 -1.70 3.96
C VAL A 149 28.22 -1.86 2.42
N ILE A 150 29.38 -1.79 1.74
CA ILE A 150 29.48 -2.06 0.29
C ILE A 150 29.13 -3.51 -0.02
N ALA A 151 29.64 -4.48 0.76
CA ALA A 151 29.33 -5.90 0.57
C ALA A 151 27.83 -6.15 0.73
N TYR A 152 27.21 -5.56 1.75
CA TYR A 152 25.78 -5.66 1.96
C TYR A 152 24.97 -5.01 0.82
N ALA A 153 25.38 -3.85 0.34
CA ALA A 153 24.73 -3.21 -0.80
C ALA A 153 24.83 -4.05 -2.08
N ARG A 154 25.96 -4.74 -2.31
CA ARG A 154 26.13 -5.69 -3.42
C ARG A 154 25.23 -6.90 -3.31
N GLU A 155 25.06 -7.45 -2.11
CA GLU A 155 24.15 -8.56 -1.82
C GLU A 155 22.70 -8.18 -2.14
N LEU A 156 22.30 -6.99 -1.77
CA LEU A 156 20.97 -6.43 -2.09
C LEU A 156 20.85 -5.90 -3.52
N HIS A 157 21.88 -6.06 -4.32
CA HIS A 157 21.93 -5.57 -5.69
C HIS A 157 21.60 -4.06 -5.84
N LYS A 158 22.04 -3.24 -4.89
CA LYS A 158 21.86 -1.79 -4.95
C LYS A 158 22.79 -1.15 -5.97
N PRO A 159 22.32 -0.14 -6.71
CA PRO A 159 23.20 0.73 -7.52
C PRO A 159 24.29 1.37 -6.65
N LEU A 160 25.54 1.23 -7.07
CA LEU A 160 26.72 1.68 -6.34
C LEU A 160 27.56 2.66 -7.16
N LEU A 161 27.98 3.75 -6.55
CA LEU A 161 29.03 4.64 -7.02
C LEU A 161 30.19 4.56 -6.02
N ILE A 162 31.32 4.00 -6.44
CA ILE A 162 32.49 3.87 -5.60
C ILE A 162 33.55 4.85 -6.06
N ILE A 163 33.92 5.78 -5.17
CA ILE A 163 35.02 6.71 -5.34
C ILE A 163 36.25 6.08 -4.71
N ASP A 164 37.29 5.88 -5.51
CA ASP A 164 38.58 5.43 -4.98
C ASP A 164 39.19 6.50 -4.07
N ALA A 165 39.52 6.14 -2.86
CA ALA A 165 39.97 7.07 -1.81
C ALA A 165 41.32 7.71 -2.11
N ALA A 166 42.16 7.12 -2.99
CA ALA A 166 43.47 7.63 -3.32
C ALA A 166 43.46 8.48 -4.61
N THR A 167 42.67 8.09 -5.59
CA THR A 167 42.68 8.71 -6.94
C THR A 167 41.46 9.59 -7.22
N GLY A 168 40.39 9.49 -6.43
CA GLY A 168 39.12 10.17 -6.71
C GLY A 168 38.35 9.62 -7.90
N THR A 169 38.82 8.53 -8.52
CA THR A 169 38.13 7.94 -9.69
C THR A 169 36.81 7.27 -9.28
N VAL A 170 35.77 7.45 -10.10
CA VAL A 170 34.43 6.92 -9.82
C VAL A 170 34.19 5.65 -10.63
N ARG A 171 33.84 4.57 -9.95
CA ARG A 171 33.42 3.31 -10.56
C ARG A 171 31.93 3.09 -10.29
N ARG A 172 31.20 2.60 -11.29
CA ARG A 172 29.78 2.25 -11.19
C ARG A 172 29.61 0.75 -11.15
N GLU A 173 28.78 0.27 -10.22
CA GLU A 173 28.39 -1.14 -10.11
C GLU A 173 26.87 -1.22 -10.05
N GLN A 174 26.27 -2.18 -10.77
CA GLN A 174 24.81 -2.48 -10.76
C GLN A 174 23.92 -1.25 -11.08
N PHE A 175 24.48 -0.26 -11.79
CA PHE A 175 23.80 1.02 -12.03
C PHE A 175 22.66 0.92 -13.05
N GLU A 176 22.57 -0.17 -13.79
CA GLU A 176 21.43 -0.53 -14.65
C GLU A 176 20.14 -0.76 -13.84
N ARG A 177 20.26 -1.03 -12.55
CA ARG A 177 19.11 -1.19 -11.63
C ARG A 177 18.63 0.13 -11.01
N PHE A 178 19.29 1.22 -11.29
CA PHE A 178 18.81 2.53 -10.83
C PHE A 178 17.56 2.94 -11.64
N GLU A 179 16.42 2.93 -10.93
CA GLU A 179 15.13 3.38 -11.47
C GLU A 179 15.08 4.91 -11.47
N ARG A 180 15.23 5.51 -12.67
CA ARG A 180 15.21 6.97 -12.85
C ARG A 180 13.83 7.57 -12.73
N THR A 181 12.80 6.80 -13.02
CA THR A 181 11.39 7.17 -12.94
C THR A 181 10.63 6.09 -12.18
N ASP A 182 9.53 6.45 -11.58
CA ASP A 182 8.64 5.50 -10.93
C ASP A 182 7.31 5.45 -11.69
N HIS A 183 7.11 4.37 -12.45
CA HIS A 183 5.92 4.20 -13.28
C HIS A 183 4.61 4.18 -12.48
N GLU A 184 4.67 3.75 -11.19
CA GLU A 184 3.51 3.76 -10.33
C GLU A 184 3.13 5.18 -9.92
N LEU A 185 4.10 5.97 -9.49
CA LEU A 185 3.88 7.38 -9.16
C LEU A 185 3.47 8.19 -10.39
N GLU A 186 4.07 7.92 -11.57
CA GLU A 186 3.65 8.52 -12.84
C GLU A 186 2.20 8.21 -13.19
N PHE A 187 1.80 6.93 -13.08
CA PHE A 187 0.42 6.51 -13.28
C PHE A 187 -0.54 7.23 -12.32
N LEU A 188 -0.19 7.29 -11.04
CA LEU A 188 -1.02 7.93 -10.02
C LEU A 188 -1.11 9.45 -10.22
N ASN A 189 -0.03 10.09 -10.66
CA ASN A 189 -0.01 11.52 -10.99
C ASN A 189 -0.81 11.85 -12.27
N ALA A 190 -0.96 10.87 -13.19
CA ALA A 190 -1.72 11.01 -14.42
C ALA A 190 -3.23 10.73 -14.25
N LEU A 191 -3.71 10.44 -13.04
CA LEU A 191 -5.13 10.22 -12.76
C LEU A 191 -5.94 11.47 -13.14
N LYS A 192 -7.13 11.22 -13.73
CA LYS A 192 -8.04 12.31 -14.09
C LYS A 192 -8.45 13.10 -12.85
N PRO A 193 -8.45 14.43 -12.93
CA PRO A 193 -8.91 15.27 -11.84
C PRO A 193 -10.35 14.91 -11.45
N SER A 194 -10.63 14.86 -10.16
CA SER A 194 -11.98 14.73 -9.65
C SER A 194 -12.83 15.91 -10.16
N PRO A 195 -14.04 15.68 -10.72
CA PRO A 195 -14.94 16.76 -11.12
C PRO A 195 -15.42 17.57 -9.92
N GLU A 196 -15.50 16.95 -8.76
CA GLU A 196 -15.69 17.62 -7.48
C GLU A 196 -14.31 18.14 -7.03
N ARG A 197 -13.83 19.24 -7.62
CA ARG A 197 -12.69 19.96 -7.04
C ARG A 197 -13.08 20.33 -5.63
N GLY A 198 -12.48 19.61 -4.67
CA GLY A 198 -12.88 19.71 -3.29
C GLY A 198 -12.91 21.14 -2.82
N ASP A 199 -13.93 21.45 -2.11
CA ASP A 199 -13.99 22.69 -1.33
C ASP A 199 -12.69 22.80 -0.51
N PRO A 200 -11.88 23.87 -0.69
CA PRO A 200 -10.70 24.09 0.14
C PRO A 200 -11.00 23.99 1.64
N ALA A 201 -12.23 24.27 2.05
CA ALA A 201 -12.72 24.05 3.41
C ALA A 201 -12.74 22.57 3.83
N ALA A 202 -12.69 21.61 2.90
CA ALA A 202 -12.58 20.18 3.21
C ALA A 202 -11.14 19.76 3.58
N ASN A 203 -10.13 20.58 3.27
CA ASN A 203 -8.74 20.38 3.71
C ASN A 203 -8.54 20.85 5.16
N VAL A 204 -9.29 20.25 6.07
CA VAL A 204 -9.36 20.67 7.48
C VAL A 204 -8.05 20.50 8.26
N PHE A 205 -7.15 19.62 7.79
CA PHE A 205 -5.84 19.39 8.41
C PHE A 205 -4.74 20.31 7.89
N GLY A 206 -5.05 21.18 6.91
CA GLY A 206 -4.09 22.15 6.38
C GLY A 206 -2.93 21.55 5.60
N ALA A 207 -3.12 20.38 4.99
CA ALA A 207 -2.12 19.78 4.12
C ALA A 207 -1.90 20.61 2.85
N PRO A 208 -0.72 20.51 2.18
CA PRO A 208 -0.50 21.16 0.90
C PRO A 208 -1.54 20.74 -0.15
N ASP A 209 -1.95 21.69 -0.98
CA ASP A 209 -2.96 21.44 -2.02
C ASP A 209 -2.62 20.27 -2.94
N VAL A 210 -1.33 20.04 -3.21
CA VAL A 210 -0.86 18.91 -4.03
C VAL A 210 -1.24 17.57 -3.42
N VAL A 211 -1.09 17.39 -2.11
CA VAL A 211 -1.44 16.14 -1.40
C VAL A 211 -2.94 15.96 -1.33
N PHE A 212 -3.66 17.05 -1.03
CA PHE A 212 -5.11 17.02 -0.95
C PHE A 212 -5.76 16.70 -2.30
N GLN A 213 -5.32 17.35 -3.39
CA GLN A 213 -5.79 17.08 -4.74
C GLN A 213 -5.46 15.66 -5.21
N PHE A 214 -4.25 15.19 -4.90
CA PHE A 214 -3.83 13.81 -5.20
C PHE A 214 -4.79 12.80 -4.56
N GLN A 215 -5.06 12.95 -3.27
CA GLN A 215 -5.98 12.06 -2.54
C GLN A 215 -7.38 12.05 -3.17
N GLN A 216 -7.91 13.22 -3.54
CA GLN A 216 -9.23 13.32 -4.18
C GLN A 216 -9.27 12.64 -5.56
N ASN A 217 -8.22 12.81 -6.36
CA ASN A 217 -8.13 12.19 -7.68
C ASN A 217 -8.06 10.66 -7.55
N ALA A 218 -7.25 10.16 -6.60
CA ALA A 218 -7.14 8.73 -6.33
C ALA A 218 -8.46 8.13 -5.80
N ASP A 219 -9.15 8.82 -4.90
CA ASP A 219 -10.46 8.38 -4.36
C ASP A 219 -11.55 8.36 -5.43
N TYR A 220 -11.59 9.39 -6.29
CA TYR A 220 -12.49 9.46 -7.44
C TYR A 220 -12.24 8.29 -8.39
N ALA A 221 -10.98 8.04 -8.78
CA ALA A 221 -10.61 6.94 -9.66
C ALA A 221 -10.97 5.58 -9.04
N ALA A 222 -10.69 5.37 -7.75
CA ALA A 222 -11.03 4.15 -7.03
C ALA A 222 -12.55 3.91 -6.97
N THR A 223 -13.33 4.96 -6.73
CA THR A 223 -14.79 4.86 -6.60
C THR A 223 -15.46 4.52 -7.92
N HIS A 224 -15.00 5.09 -9.04
CA HIS A 224 -15.62 4.88 -10.36
C HIS A 224 -15.17 3.59 -11.05
N SER A 225 -14.02 3.03 -10.70
CA SER A 225 -13.52 1.78 -11.28
C SER A 225 -14.12 0.51 -10.66
N ALA A 226 -14.58 0.57 -9.40
CA ALA A 226 -15.02 -0.58 -8.61
C ALA A 226 -16.27 -1.34 -9.11
N PRO A 227 -17.32 -0.69 -9.67
CA PRO A 227 -18.60 -1.35 -9.90
C PRO A 227 -18.58 -2.41 -11.01
N HIS A 228 -17.76 -2.25 -12.04
CA HIS A 228 -17.80 -3.05 -13.25
C HIS A 228 -17.30 -4.48 -13.03
N PHE A 229 -16.24 -4.68 -12.29
CA PHE A 229 -15.64 -5.99 -12.04
C PHE A 229 -16.60 -6.97 -11.35
N ARG A 230 -17.25 -6.54 -10.26
CA ARG A 230 -18.19 -7.40 -9.52
C ARG A 230 -19.42 -7.78 -10.35
N ARG A 231 -19.92 -6.88 -11.20
CA ARG A 231 -21.02 -7.16 -12.10
C ARG A 231 -20.64 -8.19 -13.15
N LEU A 232 -19.44 -8.10 -13.70
CA LEU A 232 -18.94 -9.06 -14.69
C LEU A 232 -18.82 -10.47 -14.09
N ILE A 233 -18.22 -10.62 -12.90
CA ILE A 233 -18.14 -11.94 -12.24
C ILE A 233 -19.55 -12.48 -11.92
N GLY A 234 -20.45 -11.65 -11.40
CA GLY A 234 -21.84 -12.06 -11.15
C GLY A 234 -22.55 -12.52 -12.41
N SER A 235 -22.28 -11.88 -13.57
CA SER A 235 -22.89 -12.27 -14.84
C SER A 235 -22.40 -13.63 -15.35
N THR A 236 -21.14 -14.03 -15.11
CA THR A 236 -20.66 -15.37 -15.47
C THR A 236 -21.41 -16.46 -14.72
N VAL A 237 -21.62 -16.29 -13.40
CA VAL A 237 -22.39 -17.22 -12.59
C VAL A 237 -23.84 -17.30 -13.09
N LEU A 238 -24.46 -16.16 -13.34
CA LEU A 238 -25.84 -16.11 -13.84
C LEU A 238 -26.00 -16.81 -15.18
N LEU A 239 -25.08 -16.61 -16.13
CA LEU A 239 -25.10 -17.26 -17.43
C LEU A 239 -24.99 -18.79 -17.31
N HIS A 240 -24.12 -19.31 -16.44
CA HIS A 240 -24.01 -20.74 -16.19
C HIS A 240 -25.29 -21.31 -15.55
N VAL A 241 -25.88 -20.61 -14.60
CA VAL A 241 -27.15 -21.00 -13.97
C VAL A 241 -28.24 -21.06 -15.02
N ILE A 242 -28.41 -20.05 -15.87
CA ILE A 242 -29.39 -20.02 -16.94
C ILE A 242 -29.18 -21.20 -17.92
N ALA A 243 -27.94 -21.43 -18.36
CA ALA A 243 -27.61 -22.54 -19.25
C ALA A 243 -28.02 -23.90 -18.66
N THR A 244 -27.79 -24.11 -17.37
CA THR A 244 -28.11 -25.35 -16.67
C THR A 244 -29.62 -25.51 -16.45
N LEU A 245 -30.31 -24.42 -16.09
CA LEU A 245 -31.78 -24.44 -15.93
C LEU A 245 -32.49 -24.72 -17.26
N VAL A 246 -32.02 -24.13 -18.38
CA VAL A 246 -32.56 -24.42 -19.73
C VAL A 246 -32.34 -25.89 -20.11
N ALA A 247 -31.15 -26.45 -19.81
CA ALA A 247 -30.87 -27.85 -20.04
C ALA A 247 -31.75 -28.79 -19.19
N ALA A 248 -31.94 -28.46 -17.90
CA ALA A 248 -32.80 -29.22 -16.99
C ALA A 248 -34.28 -29.18 -17.45
N ALA A 249 -34.74 -27.99 -17.86
CA ALA A 249 -36.11 -27.85 -18.41
C ALA A 249 -36.31 -28.66 -19.71
N ALA A 250 -35.36 -28.59 -20.63
CA ALA A 250 -35.42 -29.36 -21.90
C ALA A 250 -35.51 -30.87 -21.63
N LEU A 251 -34.74 -31.36 -20.65
CA LEU A 251 -34.73 -32.77 -20.27
C LEU A 251 -36.00 -33.17 -19.54
N ALA A 252 -36.43 -32.41 -18.54
CA ALA A 252 -37.57 -32.75 -17.68
C ALA A 252 -38.91 -32.70 -18.41
N PHE A 253 -39.08 -31.76 -19.34
CA PHE A 253 -40.33 -31.55 -20.09
C PHE A 253 -40.30 -32.09 -21.53
N GLU A 254 -39.24 -32.83 -21.89
CA GLU A 254 -39.05 -33.39 -23.24
C GLU A 254 -39.22 -32.34 -24.36
N LEU A 255 -38.68 -31.14 -24.12
CA LEU A 255 -38.87 -30.04 -25.05
C LEU A 255 -37.97 -30.16 -26.29
N HIS A 256 -38.57 -30.44 -27.46
CA HIS A 256 -37.88 -30.57 -28.74
C HIS A 256 -37.83 -29.23 -29.52
N VAL A 257 -37.64 -28.12 -28.81
CA VAL A 257 -37.56 -26.79 -29.42
C VAL A 257 -36.15 -26.53 -29.94
N THR A 258 -35.99 -26.33 -31.23
CA THR A 258 -34.69 -26.13 -31.90
C THR A 258 -33.89 -24.92 -31.38
N LEU A 259 -34.54 -23.96 -30.72
CA LEU A 259 -33.89 -22.78 -30.13
C LEU A 259 -33.16 -23.06 -28.82
N LEU A 260 -33.59 -24.04 -28.02
CA LEU A 260 -33.03 -24.33 -26.69
C LEU A 260 -31.53 -24.65 -26.68
N PRO A 261 -31.00 -25.51 -27.60
CA PRO A 261 -29.56 -25.73 -27.69
C PRO A 261 -28.76 -24.47 -28.00
N TRP A 262 -29.31 -23.57 -28.82
CA TRP A 262 -28.67 -22.30 -29.16
C TRP A 262 -28.63 -21.33 -27.96
N VAL A 263 -29.70 -21.24 -27.18
CA VAL A 263 -29.73 -20.44 -25.94
C VAL A 263 -28.70 -20.94 -24.96
N LYS A 264 -28.60 -22.26 -24.76
CA LYS A 264 -27.57 -22.88 -23.91
C LYS A 264 -26.18 -22.55 -24.41
N LEU A 265 -25.90 -22.73 -25.70
CA LEU A 265 -24.61 -22.44 -26.31
C LEU A 265 -24.26 -20.96 -26.14
N PHE A 266 -25.21 -20.05 -26.40
CA PHE A 266 -24.99 -18.62 -26.23
C PHE A 266 -24.63 -18.23 -24.78
N CYS A 267 -25.32 -18.81 -23.79
CA CYS A 267 -25.01 -18.58 -22.38
C CYS A 267 -23.60 -19.08 -22.01
N VAL A 268 -23.20 -20.27 -22.46
CA VAL A 268 -21.87 -20.82 -22.14
C VAL A 268 -20.76 -20.03 -22.85
N VAL A 269 -20.93 -19.71 -24.12
CA VAL A 269 -19.97 -18.89 -24.88
C VAL A 269 -19.93 -17.47 -24.30
N GLY A 270 -21.06 -16.89 -23.93
CA GLY A 270 -21.12 -15.59 -23.27
C GLY A 270 -20.37 -15.58 -21.95
N ALA A 271 -20.52 -16.61 -21.11
CA ALA A 271 -19.76 -16.75 -19.87
C ALA A 271 -18.25 -16.86 -20.12
N LEU A 272 -17.83 -17.62 -21.15
CA LEU A 272 -16.43 -17.73 -21.55
C LEU A 272 -15.86 -16.37 -22.01
N LEU A 273 -16.60 -15.64 -22.86
CA LEU A 273 -16.18 -14.33 -23.34
C LEU A 273 -16.03 -13.32 -22.19
N VAL A 274 -16.96 -13.33 -21.22
CA VAL A 274 -16.85 -12.49 -20.02
C VAL A 274 -15.63 -12.89 -19.19
N ALA A 275 -15.34 -14.19 -19.03
CA ALA A 275 -14.17 -14.66 -18.31
C ALA A 275 -12.84 -14.25 -19.01
N ILE A 276 -12.79 -14.31 -20.34
CA ILE A 276 -11.65 -13.83 -21.15
C ILE A 276 -11.52 -12.30 -21.00
N ALA A 277 -12.62 -11.57 -21.07
CA ALA A 277 -12.61 -10.11 -20.86
C ALA A 277 -12.09 -9.74 -19.46
N LEU A 278 -12.47 -10.47 -18.43
CA LEU A 278 -11.96 -10.27 -17.07
C LEU A 278 -10.44 -10.47 -16.98
N ARG A 279 -9.88 -11.47 -17.66
CA ARG A 279 -8.41 -11.69 -17.72
C ARG A 279 -7.68 -10.58 -18.47
N HIS A 280 -8.26 -10.08 -19.56
CA HIS A 280 -7.64 -9.00 -20.37
C HIS A 280 -7.77 -7.61 -19.75
N TYR A 281 -8.78 -7.40 -18.91
CA TYR A 281 -9.02 -6.11 -18.29
C TYR A 281 -8.14 -5.96 -17.04
N ARG A 282 -7.03 -5.24 -17.16
CA ARG A 282 -6.21 -4.76 -16.01
C ARG A 282 -6.97 -3.80 -15.08
N ALA A 283 -8.29 -3.71 -15.23
CA ALA A 283 -9.15 -2.81 -14.46
C ALA A 283 -9.15 -3.13 -12.96
N GLN A 284 -8.97 -4.39 -12.58
CA GLN A 284 -8.87 -4.78 -11.19
C GLN A 284 -7.57 -4.26 -10.56
N HIS A 285 -6.44 -4.45 -11.24
CA HIS A 285 -5.14 -3.99 -10.80
C HIS A 285 -5.14 -2.46 -10.62
N ASN A 286 -5.57 -1.72 -11.62
CA ASN A 286 -5.68 -0.26 -11.55
C ASN A 286 -6.61 0.21 -10.43
N TRP A 287 -7.73 -0.49 -10.22
CA TRP A 287 -8.64 -0.16 -9.12
C TRP A 287 -8.00 -0.34 -7.76
N VAL A 288 -7.31 -1.46 -7.53
CA VAL A 288 -6.63 -1.76 -6.27
C VAL A 288 -5.54 -0.74 -5.98
N ARG A 289 -4.73 -0.38 -7.00
CA ARG A 289 -3.70 0.67 -6.92
C ARG A 289 -4.29 2.03 -6.53
N CYS A 290 -5.34 2.46 -7.24
CA CYS A 290 -6.03 3.73 -6.92
C CYS A 290 -6.63 3.70 -5.51
N ARG A 291 -7.18 2.56 -5.07
CA ARG A 291 -7.76 2.41 -3.73
C ARG A 291 -6.69 2.51 -2.65
N LEU A 292 -5.56 1.82 -2.84
CA LEU A 292 -4.42 1.90 -1.92
C LEU A 292 -3.87 3.32 -1.85
N ALA A 293 -3.65 3.96 -3.00
CA ALA A 293 -3.18 5.34 -3.06
C ALA A 293 -4.14 6.34 -2.38
N ALA A 294 -5.45 6.14 -2.56
CA ALA A 294 -6.47 6.97 -1.91
C ALA A 294 -6.45 6.84 -0.38
N GLU A 295 -6.29 5.61 0.14
CA GLU A 295 -6.21 5.40 1.60
C GLU A 295 -4.89 5.88 2.18
N LEU A 296 -3.77 5.68 1.48
CA LEU A 296 -2.48 6.26 1.88
C LEU A 296 -2.54 7.79 1.95
N GLY A 297 -3.10 8.42 0.91
CA GLY A 297 -3.33 9.87 0.89
C GLY A 297 -4.24 10.33 2.03
N ARG A 298 -5.31 9.59 2.32
CA ARG A 298 -6.27 9.89 3.40
C ARG A 298 -5.62 9.77 4.78
N SER A 299 -4.82 8.73 5.02
CA SER A 299 -4.06 8.56 6.26
C SER A 299 -3.00 9.66 6.41
N SER A 300 -2.30 10.00 5.32
CA SER A 300 -1.35 11.12 5.31
C SER A 300 -2.04 12.43 5.69
N LEU A 301 -3.17 12.77 5.06
CA LEU A 301 -3.96 13.97 5.38
C LEU A 301 -4.39 14.00 6.86
N ALA A 302 -4.92 12.88 7.37
CA ALA A 302 -5.42 12.80 8.74
C ALA A 302 -4.33 13.00 9.81
N THR A 303 -3.08 12.73 9.47
CA THR A 303 -1.93 12.89 10.38
C THR A 303 -1.19 14.21 10.20
N TRP A 304 -1.60 15.06 9.26
CA TRP A 304 -0.88 16.28 8.90
C TRP A 304 -0.71 17.30 10.01
N GLY A 305 -1.61 17.32 10.98
CA GLY A 305 -1.52 18.21 12.14
C GLY A 305 -0.67 17.68 13.31
N LEU A 306 -0.05 16.52 13.18
CA LEU A 306 0.85 15.98 14.22
C LEU A 306 2.16 16.79 14.26
N PRO A 307 2.76 17.01 15.46
CA PRO A 307 4.01 17.75 15.59
C PRO A 307 5.23 17.04 15.01
N ARG A 308 5.11 15.74 14.78
CA ARG A 308 6.12 14.93 14.07
C ARG A 308 5.45 14.23 12.93
N ALA A 309 6.10 14.20 11.77
CA ALA A 309 5.62 13.41 10.66
C ALA A 309 5.45 11.96 11.12
N ALA A 310 4.21 11.48 11.09
CA ALA A 310 3.95 10.12 11.48
C ALA A 310 4.63 9.18 10.49
N VAL A 311 5.46 8.30 10.99
CA VAL A 311 6.06 7.22 10.22
C VAL A 311 4.98 6.14 10.05
N LEU A 312 4.09 6.38 9.09
CA LEU A 312 2.94 5.50 8.83
C LEU A 312 3.30 4.32 7.94
N PHE A 313 4.42 4.43 7.21
CA PHE A 313 4.67 3.61 6.03
C PHE A 313 6.01 2.87 6.09
N GLU A 314 6.81 3.00 7.17
CA GLU A 314 8.10 2.30 7.30
C GLU A 314 7.94 0.77 7.31
N ASP A 315 6.84 0.28 7.90
CA ASP A 315 6.55 -1.15 7.97
C ASP A 315 5.87 -1.71 6.68
N LEU A 316 5.63 -0.87 5.68
CA LEU A 316 5.00 -1.26 4.43
C LEU A 316 6.04 -1.57 3.36
N GLU A 317 6.54 -2.80 3.37
CA GLU A 317 7.48 -3.32 2.36
C GLU A 317 6.80 -3.61 1.01
N LEU A 318 6.06 -2.65 0.47
CA LEU A 318 5.48 -2.77 -0.87
C LEU A 318 6.29 -1.93 -1.85
N PRO A 319 7.08 -2.55 -2.74
CA PRO A 319 7.89 -1.84 -3.73
C PRO A 319 7.06 -0.84 -4.57
N GLU A 320 5.84 -1.23 -4.92
CA GLU A 320 4.91 -0.47 -5.77
C GLU A 320 4.48 0.88 -5.20
N ILE A 321 4.45 1.01 -3.86
CA ILE A 321 4.02 2.26 -3.21
C ILE A 321 5.16 3.00 -2.51
N ARG A 322 6.40 2.50 -2.62
CA ARG A 322 7.57 3.07 -1.93
C ARG A 322 7.75 4.55 -2.25
N GLN A 323 7.67 4.93 -3.52
CA GLN A 323 7.84 6.31 -3.94
C GLN A 323 6.66 7.20 -3.54
N LEU A 324 5.44 6.69 -3.59
CA LEU A 324 4.26 7.40 -3.09
C LEU A 324 4.39 7.67 -1.57
N ALA A 325 4.73 6.66 -0.80
CA ALA A 325 4.92 6.78 0.64
C ALA A 325 6.04 7.79 0.98
N ARG A 326 7.17 7.71 0.28
CA ARG A 326 8.30 8.64 0.42
C ARG A 326 7.89 10.07 0.11
N SER A 327 7.14 10.29 -0.99
CA SER A 327 6.64 11.62 -1.37
C SER A 327 5.74 12.22 -0.30
N LEU A 328 4.76 11.46 0.17
CA LEU A 328 3.83 11.90 1.21
C LEU A 328 4.56 12.20 2.53
N GLN A 329 5.48 11.34 2.95
CA GLN A 329 6.26 11.54 4.17
C GLN A 329 7.19 12.76 4.10
N THR A 330 7.89 12.92 2.99
CA THR A 330 8.82 14.06 2.81
C THR A 330 8.06 15.38 2.81
N LEU A 331 6.95 15.46 2.09
CA LEU A 331 6.09 16.65 2.10
C LEU A 331 5.53 16.92 3.50
N HIS A 332 5.13 15.88 4.24
CA HIS A 332 4.65 16.03 5.61
C HIS A 332 5.72 16.59 6.54
N ARG A 333 6.96 16.05 6.51
CA ARG A 333 8.08 16.54 7.33
C ARG A 333 8.35 18.02 7.09
N ARG A 334 8.40 18.44 5.83
CA ARG A 334 8.63 19.84 5.44
C ARG A 334 7.54 20.78 5.92
N ALA A 335 6.29 20.30 5.91
CA ALA A 335 5.15 21.12 6.35
C ALA A 335 5.04 21.24 7.87
N VAL A 336 5.35 20.18 8.63
CA VAL A 336 5.31 20.19 10.11
C VAL A 336 6.21 21.27 10.70
N ALA A 337 7.35 21.54 10.09
CA ALA A 337 8.26 22.61 10.49
C ALA A 337 7.62 24.01 10.40
N ALA A 338 6.52 24.17 9.67
CA ALA A 338 5.96 25.48 9.36
C ALA A 338 4.88 25.96 10.36
N LYS A 339 4.02 25.10 10.92
CA LYS A 339 2.93 25.51 11.84
C LYS A 339 2.47 24.38 12.78
N PRO A 340 2.82 24.39 14.06
CA PRO A 340 2.26 23.44 15.02
C PRO A 340 0.78 23.74 15.30
N VAL A 341 -0.08 22.73 15.23
CA VAL A 341 -1.50 22.79 15.61
C VAL A 341 -1.62 22.49 17.11
N PRO A 342 -2.47 23.19 17.88
CA PRO A 342 -2.73 22.84 19.29
C PRO A 342 -3.30 21.41 19.41
N MET A 343 -2.85 20.66 20.42
CA MET A 343 -3.24 19.25 20.60
C MET A 343 -4.75 19.04 20.68
N GLU A 344 -5.46 19.88 21.44
CA GLU A 344 -6.91 19.77 21.61
C GLU A 344 -7.69 20.08 20.32
N GLU A 345 -7.18 20.97 19.49
CA GLU A 345 -7.74 21.26 18.18
C GLU A 345 -7.53 20.06 17.24
N PHE A 346 -6.32 19.52 17.19
CA PHE A 346 -6.03 18.30 16.43
C PHE A 346 -6.93 17.14 16.87
N LYS A 347 -7.08 16.89 18.19
CA LYS A 347 -7.96 15.84 18.73
C LYS A 347 -9.39 15.98 18.23
N LYS A 348 -9.95 17.21 18.31
CA LYS A 348 -11.32 17.48 17.83
C LYS A 348 -11.48 17.21 16.34
N LEU A 349 -10.53 17.67 15.53
CA LEU A 349 -10.54 17.47 14.07
C LEU A 349 -10.40 15.99 13.72
N TYR A 350 -9.44 15.30 14.32
CA TYR A 350 -9.21 13.88 14.05
C TYR A 350 -10.41 13.01 14.48
N LEU A 351 -10.99 13.27 15.65
CA LEU A 351 -12.19 12.57 16.10
C LEU A 351 -13.35 12.78 15.15
N ALA A 352 -13.67 14.04 14.79
CA ALA A 352 -14.84 14.35 13.98
C ALA A 352 -14.66 13.95 12.50
N ARG A 353 -13.50 14.28 11.90
CA ARG A 353 -13.31 14.19 10.44
C ARG A 353 -12.60 12.91 9.98
N ARG A 354 -12.04 12.14 10.91
CA ARG A 354 -11.42 10.87 10.58
C ARG A 354 -12.13 9.70 11.23
N LEU A 355 -12.21 9.67 12.56
CA LEU A 355 -12.77 8.53 13.29
C LEU A 355 -14.28 8.40 13.14
N ASP A 356 -15.03 9.49 13.36
CA ASP A 356 -16.50 9.44 13.29
C ASP A 356 -16.99 9.20 11.86
N ASP A 357 -16.31 9.77 10.85
CA ASP A 357 -16.59 9.50 9.43
C ASP A 357 -16.33 8.03 9.08
N GLN A 358 -15.19 7.45 9.53
CA GLN A 358 -14.88 6.04 9.30
C GLN A 358 -15.84 5.11 10.06
N LEU A 359 -16.19 5.41 11.31
CA LEU A 359 -17.20 4.66 12.06
C LEU A 359 -18.56 4.70 11.35
N GLY A 360 -18.97 5.86 10.85
CA GLY A 360 -20.18 6.01 10.05
C GLY A 360 -20.16 5.16 8.79
N TYR A 361 -19.02 5.16 8.08
CA TYR A 361 -18.81 4.32 6.89
C TYR A 361 -18.96 2.82 7.21
N TYR A 362 -18.23 2.31 8.23
CA TYR A 362 -18.30 0.89 8.57
C TYR A 362 -19.68 0.47 9.08
N ARG A 363 -20.37 1.30 9.88
CA ARG A 363 -21.75 1.07 10.32
C ARG A 363 -22.70 0.94 9.12
N LYS A 364 -22.63 1.88 8.19
CA LYS A 364 -23.44 1.85 6.96
C LYS A 364 -23.17 0.60 6.11
N ARG A 365 -21.89 0.25 5.93
CA ARG A 365 -21.48 -0.94 5.17
C ARG A 365 -21.93 -2.23 5.84
N LEU A 366 -21.84 -2.33 7.14
CA LEU A 366 -22.31 -3.48 7.92
C LEU A 366 -23.83 -3.62 7.82
N ALA A 367 -24.58 -2.53 7.96
CA ALA A 367 -26.04 -2.52 7.82
C ALA A 367 -26.50 -2.95 6.42
N GLN A 368 -25.69 -2.76 5.38
CA GLN A 368 -25.97 -3.24 4.01
C GLN A 368 -25.56 -4.71 3.83
N ALA A 369 -24.43 -5.12 4.35
CA ALA A 369 -23.87 -6.46 4.14
C ALA A 369 -24.61 -7.56 4.92
N LEU A 370 -25.05 -7.28 6.14
CA LEU A 370 -25.76 -8.25 7.01
C LEU A 370 -27.05 -8.78 6.38
N PRO A 371 -28.01 -7.93 5.92
CA PRO A 371 -29.24 -8.45 5.33
C PRO A 371 -28.97 -9.10 3.97
N GLN A 372 -27.97 -8.68 3.21
CA GLN A 372 -27.58 -9.34 1.97
C GLN A 372 -27.10 -10.77 2.23
N LEU A 373 -26.19 -10.94 3.20
CA LEU A 373 -25.70 -12.26 3.62
C LEU A 373 -26.83 -13.14 4.15
N ALA A 374 -27.72 -12.60 4.98
CA ALA A 374 -28.85 -13.33 5.54
C ALA A 374 -29.81 -13.83 4.44
N ARG A 375 -30.16 -12.99 3.45
CA ARG A 375 -31.02 -13.37 2.32
C ARG A 375 -30.40 -14.47 1.45
N LEU A 376 -29.11 -14.36 1.14
CA LEU A 376 -28.42 -15.39 0.35
C LEU A 376 -28.28 -16.71 1.08
N ARG A 377 -28.04 -16.68 2.39
CA ARG A 377 -28.03 -17.88 3.25
C ARG A 377 -29.40 -18.52 3.33
N LEU A 378 -30.45 -17.72 3.50
CA LEU A 378 -31.82 -18.23 3.53
C LEU A 378 -32.17 -18.87 2.18
N GLY A 379 -31.83 -18.19 1.06
CA GLY A 379 -32.03 -18.73 -0.29
C GLY A 379 -31.34 -20.09 -0.47
N PHE A 380 -30.06 -20.18 -0.07
CA PHE A 380 -29.30 -21.45 -0.06
C PHE A 380 -30.00 -22.53 0.77
N SER A 381 -30.39 -22.22 2.01
CA SER A 381 -31.02 -23.20 2.91
C SER A 381 -32.37 -23.68 2.39
N VAL A 382 -33.22 -22.75 1.92
CA VAL A 382 -34.55 -23.09 1.38
C VAL A 382 -34.43 -23.95 0.13
N THR A 383 -33.57 -23.58 -0.82
CA THR A 383 -33.40 -24.36 -2.05
C THR A 383 -32.81 -25.74 -1.79
N THR A 384 -31.87 -25.84 -0.84
CA THR A 384 -31.29 -27.13 -0.44
C THR A 384 -32.31 -28.04 0.23
N VAL A 385 -33.08 -27.53 1.20
CA VAL A 385 -34.11 -28.31 1.88
C VAL A 385 -35.18 -28.76 0.88
N LEU A 386 -35.61 -27.87 -0.01
CA LEU A 386 -36.61 -28.22 -1.02
C LEU A 386 -36.09 -29.27 -2.02
N ALA A 387 -34.79 -29.19 -2.39
CA ALA A 387 -34.17 -30.22 -3.23
C ALA A 387 -34.18 -31.59 -2.54
N ILE A 388 -33.83 -31.63 -1.25
CA ILE A 388 -33.87 -32.88 -0.43
C ILE A 388 -35.27 -33.44 -0.40
N VAL A 389 -36.28 -32.60 -0.14
CA VAL A 389 -37.68 -33.04 -0.03
C VAL A 389 -38.18 -33.61 -1.38
N CYS A 390 -37.89 -32.92 -2.47
CA CYS A 390 -38.29 -33.40 -3.82
C CYS A 390 -37.58 -34.73 -4.17
N THR A 391 -36.28 -34.84 -3.86
CA THR A 391 -35.52 -36.06 -4.13
C THR A 391 -36.00 -37.21 -3.28
N ALA A 392 -36.29 -36.97 -1.99
CA ALA A 392 -36.86 -37.96 -1.09
C ALA A 392 -38.25 -38.42 -1.54
N ALA A 393 -39.11 -37.48 -1.93
CA ALA A 393 -40.43 -37.79 -2.47
C ALA A 393 -40.37 -38.69 -3.72
N TYR A 394 -39.46 -38.34 -4.64
CA TYR A 394 -39.16 -39.18 -5.80
C TYR A 394 -38.73 -40.58 -5.43
N ALA A 395 -37.74 -40.70 -4.50
CA ALA A 395 -37.24 -42.00 -4.06
C ALA A 395 -38.34 -42.88 -3.43
N VAL A 396 -39.20 -42.27 -2.61
CA VAL A 396 -40.33 -42.96 -1.97
C VAL A 396 -41.35 -43.42 -3.00
N ASP A 397 -41.82 -42.53 -3.87
CA ASP A 397 -42.79 -42.84 -4.88
C ASP A 397 -42.31 -43.89 -5.90
N HIS A 398 -41.06 -43.79 -6.32
CA HIS A 398 -40.44 -44.78 -7.19
C HIS A 398 -40.27 -46.16 -6.56
N THR A 399 -39.96 -46.21 -5.25
CA THR A 399 -39.75 -47.49 -4.51
C THR A 399 -41.06 -48.24 -4.25
N TRP A 400 -42.12 -47.50 -3.89
CA TRP A 400 -43.41 -48.08 -3.53
C TRP A 400 -44.51 -47.93 -4.58
N HIS A 401 -44.21 -47.36 -5.76
CA HIS A 401 -45.14 -47.16 -6.89
C HIS A 401 -46.44 -46.47 -6.50
N LEU A 402 -46.38 -45.42 -5.67
CA LEU A 402 -47.52 -44.75 -5.06
C LEU A 402 -48.26 -43.82 -6.05
N ALA A 403 -47.64 -43.41 -7.14
CA ALA A 403 -48.20 -42.54 -8.21
C ALA A 403 -48.82 -41.24 -7.66
N TRP A 404 -48.10 -40.53 -6.81
CA TRP A 404 -48.59 -39.33 -6.09
C TRP A 404 -48.96 -38.18 -7.05
N PHE A 405 -48.28 -38.07 -8.16
CA PHE A 405 -48.46 -36.94 -9.06
C PHE A 405 -48.89 -37.35 -10.46
N PRO A 406 -49.73 -36.52 -11.15
CA PRO A 406 -49.97 -36.66 -12.58
C PRO A 406 -48.69 -36.35 -13.36
N LYS A 407 -48.61 -36.80 -14.63
CA LYS A 407 -47.42 -36.70 -15.50
C LYS A 407 -46.72 -35.32 -15.47
N LEU A 408 -47.47 -34.23 -15.47
CA LEU A 408 -46.92 -32.88 -15.37
C LEU A 408 -46.31 -32.62 -13.99
N GLY A 409 -46.93 -33.12 -12.92
CA GLY A 409 -46.40 -33.02 -11.56
C GLY A 409 -45.09 -33.80 -11.41
N GLU A 410 -45.01 -35.03 -11.96
CA GLU A 410 -43.79 -35.83 -12.00
C GLU A 410 -42.64 -35.08 -12.68
N GLN A 411 -42.92 -34.46 -13.84
CA GLN A 411 -41.92 -33.67 -14.58
C GLN A 411 -41.37 -32.52 -13.75
N TRP A 412 -42.21 -31.82 -12.99
CA TRP A 412 -41.76 -30.75 -12.10
C TRP A 412 -41.03 -31.25 -10.85
N PHE A 413 -41.69 -32.15 -10.06
CA PHE A 413 -41.20 -32.50 -8.71
C PHE A 413 -40.14 -33.59 -8.73
N TYR A 414 -40.11 -34.48 -9.73
CA TYR A 414 -39.18 -35.60 -9.78
C TYR A 414 -38.02 -35.39 -10.75
N TYR A 415 -38.20 -34.54 -11.77
CA TYR A 415 -37.11 -34.32 -12.74
C TYR A 415 -36.56 -32.90 -12.72
N PHE A 416 -37.40 -31.85 -12.85
CA PHE A 416 -36.93 -30.50 -12.97
C PHE A 416 -36.39 -29.92 -11.67
N LEU A 417 -37.14 -29.96 -10.56
CA LEU A 417 -36.77 -29.35 -9.30
C LEU A 417 -35.53 -30.03 -8.64
N PRO A 418 -35.40 -31.37 -8.60
CA PRO A 418 -34.20 -32.00 -8.03
C PRO A 418 -32.90 -31.65 -8.73
N ILE A 419 -32.96 -31.34 -10.06
CA ILE A 419 -31.79 -30.92 -10.82
C ILE A 419 -31.54 -29.41 -10.67
N SER A 420 -32.61 -28.61 -10.69
CA SER A 420 -32.50 -27.14 -10.71
C SER A 420 -32.19 -26.53 -9.38
N LEU A 421 -32.78 -27.04 -8.27
CA LEU A 421 -32.61 -26.48 -6.94
C LEU A 421 -31.18 -26.55 -6.40
N PRO A 422 -30.43 -27.66 -6.55
CA PRO A 422 -28.99 -27.69 -6.16
C PRO A 422 -28.14 -26.68 -6.94
N VAL A 423 -28.44 -26.45 -8.22
CA VAL A 423 -27.74 -25.45 -9.05
C VAL A 423 -28.00 -24.03 -8.55
N ILE A 424 -29.25 -23.74 -8.20
CA ILE A 424 -29.61 -22.44 -7.60
C ILE A 424 -28.96 -22.29 -6.21
N ALA A 425 -28.92 -23.35 -5.41
CA ALA A 425 -28.23 -23.34 -4.12
C ALA A 425 -26.72 -23.05 -4.28
N ALA A 426 -26.07 -23.72 -5.24
CA ALA A 426 -24.68 -23.46 -5.56
C ALA A 426 -24.43 -22.01 -6.03
N ALA A 427 -25.39 -21.43 -6.79
CA ALA A 427 -25.33 -20.03 -7.20
C ALA A 427 -25.37 -19.06 -6.00
N PHE A 428 -26.22 -19.32 -5.00
CA PHE A 428 -26.25 -18.53 -3.76
C PHE A 428 -24.92 -18.57 -3.02
N MET A 429 -24.32 -19.77 -2.88
CA MET A 429 -23.00 -19.91 -2.27
C MET A 429 -21.91 -19.20 -3.09
N SER A 430 -21.93 -19.32 -4.41
CA SER A 430 -21.01 -18.62 -5.28
C SER A 430 -21.11 -17.10 -5.13
N LEU A 431 -22.32 -16.55 -5.04
CA LEU A 431 -22.53 -15.12 -4.81
C LEU A 431 -22.03 -14.66 -3.43
N ILE A 432 -22.17 -15.48 -2.39
CA ILE A 432 -21.61 -15.20 -1.06
C ILE A 432 -20.08 -15.15 -1.15
N SER A 433 -19.47 -16.13 -1.82
CA SER A 433 -18.01 -16.25 -1.97
C SER A 433 -17.43 -15.12 -2.83
N ILE A 434 -17.99 -14.86 -4.02
CA ILE A 434 -17.54 -13.80 -4.94
C ILE A 434 -17.58 -12.42 -4.30
N ASN A 435 -18.61 -12.15 -3.50
CA ASN A 435 -18.75 -10.90 -2.78
C ASN A 435 -17.99 -10.88 -1.44
N ASP A 436 -17.34 -11.99 -1.08
CA ASP A 436 -16.62 -12.18 0.19
C ASP A 436 -17.41 -11.69 1.42
N LEU A 437 -18.72 -11.96 1.42
CA LEU A 437 -19.64 -11.37 2.40
C LEU A 437 -19.34 -11.76 3.83
N HIS A 438 -18.83 -12.98 4.06
CA HIS A 438 -18.45 -13.44 5.39
C HIS A 438 -17.31 -12.64 5.98
N ARG A 439 -16.20 -12.54 5.22
CA ARG A 439 -15.01 -11.79 5.65
C ARG A 439 -15.33 -10.32 5.81
N ARG A 440 -16.08 -9.73 4.87
CA ARG A 440 -16.49 -8.31 4.94
C ARG A 440 -17.29 -7.99 6.19
N VAL A 441 -18.27 -8.84 6.56
CA VAL A 441 -19.06 -8.64 7.78
C VAL A 441 -18.19 -8.76 9.03
N ALA A 442 -17.30 -9.77 9.10
CA ALA A 442 -16.39 -9.94 10.22
C ALA A 442 -15.46 -8.73 10.36
N ARG A 443 -14.81 -8.31 9.26
CA ARG A 443 -13.90 -7.18 9.20
C ARG A 443 -14.57 -5.85 9.58
N TYR A 444 -15.78 -5.58 9.08
CA TYR A 444 -16.48 -4.35 9.44
C TYR A 444 -16.81 -4.27 10.93
N ARG A 445 -17.12 -5.41 11.58
CA ARG A 445 -17.31 -5.47 13.03
C ARG A 445 -16.01 -5.24 13.79
N GLU A 446 -14.94 -5.86 13.35
CA GLU A 446 -13.61 -5.71 13.94
C GLU A 446 -13.15 -4.24 13.85
N MET A 447 -13.25 -3.63 12.68
CA MET A 447 -12.87 -2.23 12.48
C MET A 447 -13.72 -1.27 13.32
N GLN A 448 -15.03 -1.52 13.48
CA GLN A 448 -15.85 -0.73 14.40
C GLN A 448 -15.32 -0.83 15.84
N HIS A 449 -14.96 -2.03 16.29
CA HIS A 449 -14.42 -2.21 17.64
C HIS A 449 -13.08 -1.50 17.83
N VAL A 450 -12.17 -1.62 16.87
CA VAL A 450 -10.86 -0.96 16.88
C VAL A 450 -11.03 0.57 16.94
N LEU A 451 -11.88 1.13 16.08
CA LEU A 451 -12.11 2.58 16.00
C LEU A 451 -12.83 3.13 17.23
N GLU A 452 -13.79 2.41 17.81
CA GLU A 452 -14.44 2.79 19.07
C GLU A 452 -13.46 2.76 20.25
N GLY A 453 -12.54 1.79 20.26
CA GLY A 453 -11.43 1.73 21.21
C GLY A 453 -10.49 2.93 21.06
N ALA A 454 -10.06 3.22 19.84
CA ALA A 454 -9.20 4.36 19.52
C ALA A 454 -9.84 5.70 19.91
N ARG A 455 -11.14 5.86 19.65
CA ARG A 455 -11.90 7.05 20.02
C ARG A 455 -11.85 7.34 21.54
N LYS A 456 -12.04 6.31 22.36
CA LYS A 456 -11.94 6.42 23.82
C LYS A 456 -10.52 6.77 24.26
N GLN A 457 -9.51 6.13 23.68
CA GLN A 457 -8.11 6.36 24.00
C GLN A 457 -7.66 7.79 23.64
N ILE A 458 -8.06 8.29 22.45
CA ILE A 458 -7.75 9.65 21.99
C ILE A 458 -8.42 10.69 22.90
N ALA A 459 -9.70 10.49 23.27
CA ALA A 459 -10.40 11.39 24.17
C ALA A 459 -9.69 11.51 25.53
N PHE A 460 -9.09 10.42 26.03
CA PHE A 460 -8.38 10.37 27.29
C PHE A 460 -6.91 10.83 27.22
N SER A 461 -6.29 10.89 26.03
CA SER A 461 -4.88 11.23 25.87
C SER A 461 -4.61 12.69 26.28
N GLN A 462 -3.52 12.91 27.05
CA GLN A 462 -3.14 14.23 27.57
C GLN A 462 -1.75 14.67 27.11
N THR A 463 -1.04 13.84 26.34
CA THR A 463 0.30 14.14 25.84
C THR A 463 0.38 13.83 24.34
N TRP A 464 1.20 14.59 23.62
CA TRP A 464 1.48 14.33 22.21
C TRP A 464 2.01 12.92 21.96
N ASN A 465 2.93 12.43 22.79
CA ASN A 465 3.48 11.08 22.61
C ASN A 465 2.41 9.97 22.68
N SER A 466 1.45 10.10 23.61
CA SER A 466 0.34 9.16 23.71
C SER A 466 -0.60 9.29 22.52
N LEU A 467 -0.92 10.51 22.11
CA LEU A 467 -1.81 10.80 20.99
C LEU A 467 -1.21 10.29 19.66
N GLU A 468 0.04 10.63 19.36
CA GLU A 468 0.75 10.18 18.16
C GLU A 468 0.78 8.65 18.06
N ARG A 469 1.07 7.96 19.15
CA ARG A 469 1.08 6.50 19.19
C ARG A 469 -0.30 5.91 18.88
N ILE A 470 -1.36 6.47 19.45
CA ILE A 470 -2.74 5.98 19.21
C ILE A 470 -3.15 6.27 17.76
N VAL A 471 -2.90 7.49 17.26
CA VAL A 471 -3.19 7.87 15.87
C VAL A 471 -2.44 6.96 14.89
N ARG A 472 -1.12 6.78 15.07
CA ARG A 472 -0.31 5.90 14.22
C ARG A 472 -0.86 4.48 14.20
N ARG A 473 -1.17 3.90 15.38
CA ARG A 473 -1.75 2.55 15.47
C ARG A 473 -3.11 2.46 14.77
N THR A 474 -3.92 3.49 14.87
CA THR A 474 -5.25 3.55 14.23
C THR A 474 -5.13 3.62 12.71
N GLU A 475 -4.27 4.51 12.19
CA GLU A 475 -4.04 4.63 10.75
C GLU A 475 -3.40 3.37 10.17
N HIS A 476 -2.46 2.75 10.90
CA HIS A 476 -1.89 1.46 10.49
C HIS A 476 -2.97 0.37 10.38
N ALA A 477 -3.89 0.27 11.34
CA ALA A 477 -4.99 -0.70 11.28
C ALA A 477 -5.93 -0.43 10.08
N LEU A 478 -6.19 0.84 9.76
CA LEU A 478 -6.99 1.22 8.58
C LEU A 478 -6.28 0.88 7.27
N LEU A 479 -4.97 1.08 7.20
CA LEU A 479 -4.16 0.75 6.03
C LEU A 479 -3.99 -0.75 5.84
N GLN A 480 -3.82 -1.51 6.92
CA GLN A 480 -3.67 -2.96 6.87
C GLN A 480 -4.89 -3.63 6.21
N GLU A 481 -6.09 -3.09 6.41
CA GLU A 481 -7.29 -3.58 5.71
C GLU A 481 -7.14 -3.51 4.19
N VAL A 482 -6.58 -2.42 3.68
CA VAL A 482 -6.42 -2.22 2.23
C VAL A 482 -5.25 -3.03 1.69
N LEU A 483 -4.19 -3.19 2.47
CA LEU A 483 -3.02 -3.98 2.13
C LEU A 483 -3.32 -5.46 1.99
N GLU A 484 -4.08 -6.04 2.92
CA GLU A 484 -4.53 -7.43 2.81
C GLU A 484 -5.33 -7.67 1.52
N TRP A 485 -6.11 -6.68 1.11
CA TRP A 485 -6.83 -6.73 -0.17
C TRP A 485 -5.88 -6.68 -1.36
N HIS A 486 -4.85 -5.86 -1.31
CA HIS A 486 -3.84 -5.73 -2.36
C HIS A 486 -3.09 -7.05 -2.54
N THR A 487 -2.58 -7.65 -1.47
CA THR A 487 -1.84 -8.92 -1.52
C THR A 487 -2.70 -10.08 -2.03
N LEU A 488 -3.97 -10.17 -1.60
CA LEU A 488 -4.89 -11.21 -2.07
C LEU A 488 -5.20 -11.08 -3.58
N THR A 489 -5.26 -9.86 -4.11
CA THR A 489 -5.54 -9.65 -5.54
C THR A 489 -4.32 -9.84 -6.41
N SER A 490 -3.12 -9.46 -5.97
CA SER A 490 -1.87 -9.66 -6.71
C SER A 490 -1.50 -11.14 -6.84
N HIS A 491 -1.77 -11.96 -5.82
CA HIS A 491 -1.54 -13.41 -5.89
C HIS A 491 -2.51 -14.15 -6.83
N LEU A 492 -3.71 -13.63 -7.06
CA LEU A 492 -4.67 -14.22 -8.00
C LEU A 492 -4.27 -13.99 -9.48
N GLU A 493 -3.39 -13.05 -9.77
CA GLU A 493 -2.91 -12.73 -11.12
C GLU A 493 -1.60 -13.47 -11.49
N SER A 494 -0.87 -14.01 -10.52
CA SER A 494 0.39 -14.74 -10.75
C SER A 494 0.18 -16.22 -11.11
N HIS A 495 -1.04 -16.70 -11.16
CA HIS A 495 -1.47 -18.05 -11.59
C HIS A 495 -2.51 -17.95 -12.73
#